data_cd23d58404f380a2ed2c923e23723aad
#
_entry.id   cd23d58404f380a2ed2c923e23723aad
#
_cell.length_a   1.000
_cell.length_b   1.000
_cell.length_c   1.000
_cell.angle_alpha   90.00
_cell.angle_beta   90.00
_cell.angle_gamma   90.00
#
_symmetry.space_group_name_H-M   'P 1'
#
loop_
_entity.id
_entity.type
_entity.pdbx_description
1 polymer ?
#
loop_
_entity_poly.entity_id
_entity_poly.type
_entity_poly.pdbx_seq_one_letter_code
_entity_poly.pdbx_strand_id
1 'polypeptide(L)'
;KPLAPAVIEAMHKAVDEMGTAEGFHGYGPEQGYDFLRNKIVEKDYAARGIDVKADEIFVSDGAKSDCGNIGDIFSVDNKVAVCDPVYPVYVDTNAMAGRAGDFTDGKWNNLVYMPCKEENGFMPQLPEEKVDIIYLCFPNNPIGVAATREQLKPWVEYAKKNDAVILYDSAYEAFITDPDVPHSIYEIEGAKEVAIEFRSFSKTAGFTGTRCAYTVVPHELKVDGVELNGLWNRRQCTKFNGVPYVIQRAAEAVYTDAVSYTHLRAHETSQDL
;
A
#
# COMPACT_ATOMS: atom_id res chain seq x y z
N LYS A 1 6.04 -1.67 18.84
CA LYS A 1 6.85 -0.45 18.98
C LYS A 1 5.92 0.68 19.42
N PRO A 2 6.21 1.44 20.51
CA PRO A 2 5.39 2.56 20.95
C PRO A 2 5.42 3.69 19.92
N LEU A 3 4.40 4.56 19.97
CA LEU A 3 4.37 5.79 19.17
C LEU A 3 5.49 6.74 19.61
N ALA A 4 6.10 7.44 18.65
CA ALA A 4 7.13 8.41 18.95
C ALA A 4 6.55 9.60 19.75
N PRO A 5 7.34 10.25 20.64
CA PRO A 5 6.86 11.40 21.43
C PRO A 5 6.24 12.51 20.59
N ALA A 6 6.85 12.87 19.45
CA ALA A 6 6.33 13.90 18.56
C ALA A 6 4.96 13.53 17.97
N VAL A 7 4.70 12.24 17.73
CA VAL A 7 3.39 11.74 17.28
C VAL A 7 2.33 11.89 18.38
N ILE A 8 2.69 11.56 19.62
CA ILE A 8 1.80 11.73 20.78
C ILE A 8 1.48 13.22 21.01
N GLU A 9 2.47 14.08 20.92
CA GLU A 9 2.29 15.53 21.05
C GLU A 9 1.34 16.08 19.96
N ALA A 10 1.53 15.65 18.71
CA ALA A 10 0.65 16.04 17.61
C ALA A 10 -0.80 15.59 17.82
N MET A 11 -1.02 14.38 18.38
CA MET A 11 -2.35 13.90 18.73
C MET A 11 -3.01 14.75 19.81
N HIS A 12 -2.29 15.08 20.91
CA HIS A 12 -2.79 15.95 21.97
C HIS A 12 -3.17 17.31 21.42
N LYS A 13 -2.30 17.94 20.64
CA LYS A 13 -2.57 19.23 20.01
C LYS A 13 -3.82 19.21 19.14
N ALA A 14 -3.96 18.18 18.31
CA ALA A 14 -5.13 18.03 17.43
C ALA A 14 -6.44 17.83 18.22
N VAL A 15 -6.39 17.12 19.35
CA VAL A 15 -7.57 16.96 20.25
C VAL A 15 -7.93 18.30 20.87
N ASP A 16 -6.95 19.07 21.38
CA ASP A 16 -7.18 20.38 21.98
C ASP A 16 -7.77 21.37 20.97
N GLU A 17 -7.28 21.38 19.72
CA GLU A 17 -7.83 22.19 18.62
C GLU A 17 -9.33 21.89 18.41
N MET A 18 -9.73 20.62 18.38
CA MET A 18 -11.12 20.23 18.16
C MET A 18 -12.06 20.65 19.30
N GLY A 19 -11.53 21.02 20.46
CA GLY A 19 -12.28 21.52 21.61
C GLY A 19 -12.74 22.98 21.45
N THR A 20 -12.31 23.71 20.41
CA THR A 20 -12.67 25.11 20.16
C THR A 20 -13.61 25.22 18.95
N ALA A 21 -14.38 26.30 18.89
CA ALA A 21 -15.29 26.54 17.75
C ALA A 21 -14.52 26.77 16.45
N GLU A 22 -13.36 27.42 16.55
CA GLU A 22 -12.50 27.75 15.40
C GLU A 22 -11.73 26.50 14.90
N GLY A 23 -11.36 25.61 15.81
CA GLY A 23 -10.57 24.40 15.51
C GLY A 23 -11.41 23.15 15.32
N PHE A 24 -12.73 23.24 15.36
CA PHE A 24 -13.61 22.09 15.15
C PHE A 24 -13.53 21.58 13.72
N HIS A 25 -13.32 20.27 13.57
CA HIS A 25 -13.31 19.58 12.31
C HIS A 25 -14.49 18.58 12.25
N GLY A 26 -15.43 18.83 11.32
CA GLY A 26 -16.49 17.88 10.96
C GLY A 26 -15.99 16.82 9.99
N TYR A 27 -16.84 16.39 9.07
CA TYR A 27 -16.43 15.49 8.00
C TYR A 27 -15.31 16.14 7.17
N GLY A 28 -14.16 15.48 7.16
CA GLY A 28 -13.03 15.86 6.32
C GLY A 28 -13.17 15.31 4.89
N PRO A 29 -12.18 15.61 4.01
CA PRO A 29 -12.10 14.98 2.70
C PRO A 29 -11.94 13.47 2.84
N GLU A 30 -12.73 12.69 2.11
CA GLU A 30 -12.68 11.22 2.15
C GLU A 30 -11.32 10.67 1.65
N GLN A 31 -10.63 11.45 0.81
CA GLN A 31 -9.29 11.11 0.29
C GLN A 31 -8.18 11.39 1.31
N GLY A 32 -8.48 12.10 2.38
CA GLY A 32 -7.52 12.60 3.37
C GLY A 32 -7.21 14.08 3.21
N TYR A 33 -6.74 14.69 4.29
CA TYR A 33 -6.39 16.11 4.31
C TYR A 33 -5.15 16.41 3.48
N ASP A 34 -5.14 17.57 2.85
CA ASP A 34 -4.03 18.03 2.00
C ASP A 34 -2.71 18.12 2.74
N PHE A 35 -2.72 18.50 4.04
CA PHE A 35 -1.50 18.57 4.84
C PHE A 35 -0.77 17.23 4.91
N LEU A 36 -1.50 16.11 5.01
CA LEU A 36 -0.91 14.77 5.06
C LEU A 36 -0.55 14.29 3.65
N ARG A 37 -1.45 14.43 2.67
CA ARG A 37 -1.19 13.98 1.30
C ARG A 37 0.02 14.68 0.68
N ASN A 38 0.17 16.00 0.90
CA ASN A 38 1.34 16.74 0.44
C ASN A 38 2.63 16.30 1.13
N LYS A 39 2.57 15.96 2.44
CA LYS A 39 3.74 15.42 3.15
C LYS A 39 4.16 14.05 2.63
N ILE A 40 3.21 13.18 2.32
CA ILE A 40 3.46 11.89 1.68
C ILE A 40 4.14 12.09 0.32
N VAL A 41 3.61 12.98 -0.53
CA VAL A 41 4.24 13.31 -1.82
C VAL A 41 5.68 13.77 -1.62
N GLU A 42 5.91 14.73 -0.72
CA GLU A 42 7.22 15.31 -0.46
C GLU A 42 8.24 14.27 0.01
N LYS A 43 7.87 13.48 1.01
CA LYS A 43 8.81 12.64 1.76
C LYS A 43 8.96 11.22 1.20
N ASP A 44 7.87 10.62 0.73
CA ASP A 44 7.89 9.22 0.28
C ASP A 44 8.19 9.09 -1.23
N TYR A 45 7.88 10.13 -2.03
CA TYR A 45 8.00 10.08 -3.49
C TYR A 45 8.96 11.12 -4.05
N ALA A 46 8.71 12.41 -3.89
CA ALA A 46 9.54 13.47 -4.46
C ALA A 46 11.00 13.41 -3.97
N ALA A 47 11.23 13.07 -2.71
CA ALA A 47 12.57 12.86 -2.16
C ALA A 47 13.35 11.72 -2.84
N ARG A 48 12.66 10.84 -3.58
CA ARG A 48 13.22 9.73 -4.37
C ARG A 48 13.18 10.00 -5.88
N GLY A 49 12.80 11.22 -6.28
CA GLY A 49 12.67 11.59 -7.70
C GLY A 49 11.43 11.02 -8.39
N ILE A 50 10.43 10.57 -7.64
CA ILE A 50 9.19 10.01 -8.16
C ILE A 50 8.13 11.11 -8.21
N ASP A 51 7.53 11.32 -9.38
CA ASP A 51 6.45 12.29 -9.58
C ASP A 51 5.08 11.66 -9.30
N VAL A 52 4.62 11.77 -8.06
CA VAL A 52 3.27 11.42 -7.60
C VAL A 52 2.56 12.70 -7.19
N LYS A 53 1.30 12.84 -7.56
CA LYS A 53 0.46 14.00 -7.20
C LYS A 53 -0.35 13.71 -5.93
N ALA A 54 -0.73 14.76 -5.20
CA ALA A 54 -1.53 14.61 -3.97
C ALA A 54 -2.91 13.98 -4.24
N ASP A 55 -3.51 14.21 -5.40
CA ASP A 55 -4.79 13.63 -5.82
C ASP A 55 -4.69 12.17 -6.31
N GLU A 56 -3.47 11.63 -6.39
CA GLU A 56 -3.22 10.21 -6.58
C GLU A 56 -3.14 9.44 -5.25
N ILE A 57 -3.14 10.15 -4.10
CA ILE A 57 -3.00 9.58 -2.75
C ILE A 57 -4.34 9.58 -2.03
N PHE A 58 -4.70 8.40 -1.50
CA PHE A 58 -5.93 8.17 -0.75
C PHE A 58 -5.58 7.63 0.63
N VAL A 59 -5.78 8.45 1.66
CA VAL A 59 -5.53 8.09 3.06
C VAL A 59 -6.62 7.15 3.55
N SER A 60 -6.24 6.09 4.26
CA SER A 60 -7.14 5.04 4.73
C SER A 60 -6.83 4.59 6.15
N ASP A 61 -7.67 3.70 6.67
CA ASP A 61 -7.55 3.15 8.02
C ASP A 61 -6.64 1.92 8.13
N GLY A 62 -5.98 1.54 7.02
CA GLY A 62 -5.02 0.43 7.01
C GLY A 62 -4.86 -0.22 5.65
N ALA A 63 -3.64 -0.64 5.31
CA ALA A 63 -3.36 -1.36 4.07
C ALA A 63 -4.19 -2.65 3.92
N LYS A 64 -4.55 -3.32 5.04
CA LYS A 64 -5.46 -4.48 5.01
C LYS A 64 -6.81 -4.11 4.41
N SER A 65 -7.41 -3.00 4.85
CA SER A 65 -8.69 -2.50 4.31
C SER A 65 -8.54 -2.13 2.84
N ASP A 66 -7.45 -1.47 2.46
CA ASP A 66 -7.20 -1.10 1.07
C ASP A 66 -7.05 -2.31 0.17
N CYS A 67 -6.23 -3.30 0.55
CA CYS A 67 -6.06 -4.55 -0.19
C CYS A 67 -7.37 -5.34 -0.34
N GLY A 68 -8.24 -5.28 0.67
CA GLY A 68 -9.55 -5.92 0.63
C GLY A 68 -10.54 -5.16 -0.25
N ASN A 69 -10.54 -3.84 -0.14
CA ASN A 69 -11.53 -2.98 -0.77
C ASN A 69 -11.23 -2.66 -2.23
N ILE A 70 -9.97 -2.70 -2.64
CA ILE A 70 -9.58 -2.37 -4.02
C ILE A 70 -10.28 -3.27 -5.05
N GLY A 71 -10.64 -4.47 -4.65
CA GLY A 71 -11.39 -5.40 -5.48
C GLY A 71 -12.76 -4.88 -5.94
N ASP A 72 -13.33 -3.88 -5.26
CA ASP A 72 -14.63 -3.27 -5.62
C ASP A 72 -14.59 -2.55 -6.99
N ILE A 73 -13.41 -2.18 -7.49
CA ILE A 73 -13.27 -1.50 -8.79
C ILE A 73 -12.99 -2.46 -9.96
N PHE A 74 -12.88 -3.76 -9.69
CA PHE A 74 -12.59 -4.79 -10.68
C PHE A 74 -13.79 -5.71 -10.91
N SER A 75 -13.88 -6.29 -12.11
CA SER A 75 -14.90 -7.28 -12.45
C SER A 75 -14.73 -8.57 -11.63
N VAL A 76 -15.84 -9.25 -11.38
CA VAL A 76 -15.84 -10.60 -10.78
C VAL A 76 -15.21 -11.65 -11.69
N ASP A 77 -15.14 -11.38 -12.99
CA ASP A 77 -14.56 -12.28 -14.00
C ASP A 77 -13.04 -12.09 -14.15
N ASN A 78 -12.46 -11.06 -13.50
CA ASN A 78 -11.01 -10.82 -13.58
C ASN A 78 -10.24 -11.97 -12.90
N LYS A 79 -9.22 -12.46 -13.61
CA LYS A 79 -8.34 -13.52 -13.13
C LYS A 79 -7.24 -12.95 -12.25
N VAL A 80 -7.04 -13.55 -11.08
CA VAL A 80 -6.15 -13.02 -10.04
C VAL A 80 -4.99 -13.98 -9.78
N ALA A 81 -3.76 -13.44 -9.77
CA ALA A 81 -2.57 -14.16 -9.35
C ALA A 81 -2.11 -13.72 -7.94
N VAL A 82 -1.73 -14.70 -7.13
CA VAL A 82 -1.22 -14.52 -5.77
C VAL A 82 0.01 -15.39 -5.53
N CYS A 83 0.93 -14.95 -4.68
CA CYS A 83 2.05 -15.79 -4.24
C CYS A 83 1.55 -16.97 -3.40
N ASP A 84 2.35 -18.03 -3.29
CA ASP A 84 2.07 -19.19 -2.43
C ASP A 84 3.39 -19.60 -1.71
N PRO A 85 3.51 -19.37 -0.39
CA PRO A 85 2.51 -18.87 0.56
C PRO A 85 2.17 -17.38 0.38
N VAL A 86 1.01 -16.98 0.88
CA VAL A 86 0.43 -15.66 0.67
C VAL A 86 -0.13 -15.05 1.97
N TYR A 87 -0.16 -13.73 2.04
CA TYR A 87 -0.96 -13.04 3.05
C TYR A 87 -2.45 -13.33 2.80
N PRO A 88 -3.18 -13.97 3.74
CA PRO A 88 -4.51 -14.53 3.48
C PRO A 88 -5.53 -13.54 2.91
N VAL A 89 -5.39 -12.25 3.25
CA VAL A 89 -6.32 -11.20 2.82
C VAL A 89 -6.48 -11.15 1.29
N TYR A 90 -5.41 -11.39 0.53
CA TYR A 90 -5.50 -11.34 -0.94
C TYR A 90 -6.36 -12.49 -1.51
N VAL A 91 -6.31 -13.66 -0.89
CA VAL A 91 -7.15 -14.81 -1.26
C VAL A 91 -8.59 -14.60 -0.79
N ASP A 92 -8.76 -14.32 0.50
CA ASP A 92 -10.07 -14.22 1.15
C ASP A 92 -10.93 -13.12 0.54
N THR A 93 -10.35 -11.96 0.23
CA THR A 93 -11.10 -10.87 -0.39
C THR A 93 -11.60 -11.22 -1.80
N ASN A 94 -10.83 -11.98 -2.57
CA ASN A 94 -11.25 -12.44 -3.89
C ASN A 94 -12.27 -13.59 -3.81
N ALA A 95 -12.17 -14.44 -2.80
CA ALA A 95 -13.20 -15.45 -2.51
C ALA A 95 -14.53 -14.79 -2.12
N MET A 96 -14.50 -13.80 -1.22
CA MET A 96 -15.69 -13.03 -0.82
C MET A 96 -16.32 -12.26 -1.97
N ALA A 97 -15.52 -11.81 -2.93
CA ALA A 97 -16.00 -11.09 -4.13
C ALA A 97 -16.49 -12.04 -5.24
N GLY A 98 -16.37 -13.35 -5.07
CA GLY A 98 -16.80 -14.34 -6.06
C GLY A 98 -15.81 -14.61 -7.20
N ARG A 99 -14.57 -14.04 -7.15
CA ARG A 99 -13.54 -14.24 -8.19
C ARG A 99 -12.83 -15.58 -8.07
N ALA A 100 -12.80 -16.17 -6.88
CA ALA A 100 -11.94 -17.32 -6.59
C ALA A 100 -12.47 -18.65 -7.15
N GLY A 101 -13.74 -18.73 -7.55
CA GLY A 101 -14.37 -19.96 -8.01
C GLY A 101 -14.65 -20.95 -6.88
N ASP A 102 -14.56 -22.24 -7.17
CA ASP A 102 -14.78 -23.31 -6.19
C ASP A 102 -13.50 -23.63 -5.41
N PHE A 103 -13.68 -24.02 -4.15
CA PHE A 103 -12.57 -24.50 -3.32
C PHE A 103 -12.45 -26.00 -3.41
N THR A 104 -11.36 -26.50 -4.03
CA THR A 104 -11.11 -27.90 -4.28
C THR A 104 -9.66 -28.24 -3.96
N ASP A 105 -9.44 -29.36 -3.26
CA ASP A 105 -8.10 -29.87 -2.91
C ASP A 105 -7.21 -28.82 -2.19
N GLY A 106 -7.82 -28.00 -1.35
CA GLY A 106 -7.11 -27.01 -0.55
C GLY A 106 -6.78 -25.69 -1.28
N LYS A 107 -7.28 -25.50 -2.49
CA LYS A 107 -7.07 -24.29 -3.31
C LYS A 107 -8.35 -23.79 -3.96
N TRP A 108 -8.39 -22.51 -4.27
CA TRP A 108 -9.41 -21.90 -5.10
C TRP A 108 -9.04 -22.07 -6.58
N ASN A 109 -9.93 -22.64 -7.38
CA ASN A 109 -9.59 -23.08 -8.74
C ASN A 109 -9.52 -21.96 -9.79
N ASN A 110 -10.04 -20.77 -9.49
CA ASN A 110 -9.92 -19.58 -10.35
C ASN A 110 -8.74 -18.65 -9.97
N LEU A 111 -8.04 -18.92 -8.86
CA LEU A 111 -6.85 -18.18 -8.51
C LEU A 111 -5.60 -18.83 -9.10
N VAL A 112 -4.70 -18.02 -9.63
CA VAL A 112 -3.39 -18.45 -10.12
C VAL A 112 -2.39 -18.32 -8.98
N TYR A 113 -1.89 -19.43 -8.48
CA TYR A 113 -0.91 -19.47 -7.41
C TYR A 113 0.50 -19.48 -7.98
N MET A 114 1.32 -18.53 -7.53
CA MET A 114 2.72 -18.39 -7.93
C MET A 114 3.62 -18.92 -6.80
N PRO A 115 4.21 -20.13 -6.94
CA PRO A 115 4.96 -20.73 -5.86
C PRO A 115 6.21 -19.93 -5.47
N CYS A 116 6.39 -19.70 -4.16
CA CYS A 116 7.58 -19.10 -3.59
C CYS A 116 8.29 -20.16 -2.73
N LYS A 117 9.24 -20.87 -3.33
CA LYS A 117 9.95 -22.01 -2.75
C LYS A 117 11.45 -21.75 -2.66
N GLU A 118 12.17 -22.58 -1.89
CA GLU A 118 13.60 -22.48 -1.76
C GLU A 118 14.33 -22.58 -3.12
N GLU A 119 13.85 -23.46 -4.01
CA GLU A 119 14.46 -23.70 -5.33
C GLU A 119 14.42 -22.46 -6.24
N ASN A 120 13.47 -21.53 -6.01
CA ASN A 120 13.40 -20.27 -6.74
C ASN A 120 13.78 -19.04 -5.87
N GLY A 121 14.48 -19.28 -4.75
CA GLY A 121 14.88 -18.23 -3.82
C GLY A 121 13.69 -17.51 -3.18
N PHE A 122 12.54 -18.19 -3.07
CA PHE A 122 11.27 -17.66 -2.58
C PHE A 122 10.72 -16.48 -3.41
N MET A 123 11.21 -16.31 -4.63
CA MET A 123 10.71 -15.29 -5.57
C MET A 123 9.67 -15.91 -6.51
N PRO A 124 8.47 -15.32 -6.63
CA PRO A 124 7.47 -15.82 -7.56
C PRO A 124 7.94 -15.66 -9.01
N GLN A 125 7.52 -16.58 -9.85
CA GLN A 125 7.70 -16.49 -11.29
C GLN A 125 6.47 -15.86 -11.94
N LEU A 126 6.65 -15.24 -13.10
CA LEU A 126 5.55 -14.70 -13.89
C LEU A 126 4.52 -15.79 -14.19
N PRO A 127 3.21 -15.48 -14.14
CA PRO A 127 2.18 -16.42 -14.52
C PRO A 127 2.36 -16.91 -15.97
N GLU A 128 2.20 -18.22 -16.20
CA GLU A 128 2.24 -18.80 -17.54
C GLU A 128 1.00 -18.44 -18.37
N GLU A 129 -0.13 -18.25 -17.70
CA GLU A 129 -1.39 -17.85 -18.30
C GLU A 129 -1.64 -16.34 -18.09
N LYS A 130 -2.50 -15.77 -18.96
CA LYS A 130 -2.91 -14.38 -18.80
C LYS A 130 -3.71 -14.21 -17.50
N VAL A 131 -3.32 -13.22 -16.69
CA VAL A 131 -4.07 -12.77 -15.51
C VAL A 131 -4.33 -11.26 -15.62
N ASP A 132 -5.37 -10.79 -14.93
CA ASP A 132 -5.79 -9.40 -14.97
C ASP A 132 -5.29 -8.63 -13.73
N ILE A 133 -5.13 -9.31 -12.60
CA ILE A 133 -4.74 -8.73 -11.32
C ILE A 133 -3.60 -9.57 -10.72
N ILE A 134 -2.54 -8.91 -10.26
CA ILE A 134 -1.39 -9.56 -9.64
C ILE A 134 -1.13 -8.93 -8.29
N TYR A 135 -1.27 -9.70 -7.21
CA TYR A 135 -0.83 -9.24 -5.89
C TYR A 135 0.65 -9.55 -5.69
N LEU A 136 1.44 -8.51 -5.41
CA LEU A 136 2.83 -8.60 -5.00
C LEU A 136 3.01 -7.89 -3.65
N CYS A 137 3.74 -8.52 -2.74
CA CYS A 137 4.08 -7.94 -1.44
C CYS A 137 5.61 -8.01 -1.25
N PHE A 138 6.26 -6.84 -1.22
CA PHE A 138 7.69 -6.76 -0.98
C PHE A 138 8.05 -5.55 -0.09
N PRO A 139 8.83 -5.76 1.00
CA PRO A 139 9.22 -7.06 1.57
C PRO A 139 8.03 -7.95 1.89
N ASN A 140 8.20 -9.27 1.64
CA ASN A 140 7.08 -10.22 1.63
C ASN A 140 6.60 -10.61 3.03
N ASN A 141 5.30 -10.76 3.17
CA ASN A 141 4.65 -11.43 4.28
C ASN A 141 3.96 -12.71 3.72
N PRO A 142 4.35 -13.94 4.15
CA PRO A 142 5.07 -14.26 5.39
C PRO A 142 6.59 -14.53 5.24
N ILE A 143 7.15 -14.54 4.04
CA ILE A 143 8.48 -15.13 3.77
C ILE A 143 9.63 -14.17 4.13
N GLY A 144 9.40 -12.85 4.06
CA GLY A 144 10.40 -11.83 4.38
C GLY A 144 11.35 -11.44 3.24
N VAL A 145 11.28 -12.08 2.08
CA VAL A 145 12.11 -11.71 0.92
C VAL A 145 11.71 -10.36 0.34
N ALA A 146 12.67 -9.66 -0.23
CA ALA A 146 12.45 -8.41 -0.96
C ALA A 146 12.91 -8.56 -2.42
N ALA A 147 12.24 -7.89 -3.34
CA ALA A 147 12.57 -7.91 -4.75
C ALA A 147 13.45 -6.71 -5.12
N THR A 148 14.53 -6.95 -5.85
CA THR A 148 15.36 -5.90 -6.42
C THR A 148 14.66 -5.20 -7.59
N ARG A 149 15.17 -4.02 -8.00
CA ARG A 149 14.65 -3.32 -9.18
C ARG A 149 14.69 -4.21 -10.43
N GLU A 150 15.76 -4.97 -10.64
CA GLU A 150 15.89 -5.87 -11.77
C GLU A 150 14.84 -7.01 -11.75
N GLN A 151 14.51 -7.51 -10.56
CA GLN A 151 13.50 -8.54 -10.39
C GLN A 151 12.08 -8.03 -10.59
N LEU A 152 11.83 -6.73 -10.38
CA LEU A 152 10.50 -6.12 -10.57
C LEU A 152 10.22 -5.68 -12.02
N LYS A 153 11.24 -5.37 -12.82
CA LYS A 153 11.07 -4.97 -14.23
C LYS A 153 10.21 -5.94 -15.04
N PRO A 154 10.46 -7.26 -15.02
CA PRO A 154 9.64 -8.22 -15.79
C PRO A 154 8.16 -8.20 -15.41
N TRP A 155 7.82 -7.88 -14.17
CA TRP A 155 6.43 -7.77 -13.71
C TRP A 155 5.72 -6.57 -14.34
N VAL A 156 6.40 -5.43 -14.40
CA VAL A 156 5.87 -4.23 -15.07
C VAL A 156 5.68 -4.48 -16.56
N GLU A 157 6.65 -5.12 -17.21
CA GLU A 157 6.58 -5.49 -18.63
C GLU A 157 5.44 -6.50 -18.90
N TYR A 158 5.31 -7.52 -18.05
CA TYR A 158 4.19 -8.47 -18.12
C TYR A 158 2.84 -7.77 -17.99
N ALA A 159 2.69 -6.89 -17.00
CA ALA A 159 1.45 -6.17 -16.78
C ALA A 159 1.08 -5.28 -17.97
N LYS A 160 2.04 -4.53 -18.54
CA LYS A 160 1.84 -3.75 -19.77
C LYS A 160 1.40 -4.61 -20.95
N LYS A 161 2.06 -5.75 -21.16
CA LYS A 161 1.78 -6.65 -22.28
C LYS A 161 0.38 -7.30 -22.20
N ASN A 162 -0.11 -7.54 -20.98
CA ASN A 162 -1.33 -8.30 -20.74
C ASN A 162 -2.51 -7.45 -20.29
N ASP A 163 -2.36 -6.11 -20.21
CA ASP A 163 -3.33 -5.18 -19.63
C ASP A 163 -3.71 -5.56 -18.19
N ALA A 164 -2.74 -6.05 -17.42
CA ALA A 164 -2.91 -6.46 -16.05
C ALA A 164 -2.59 -5.30 -15.09
N VAL A 165 -3.17 -5.37 -13.88
CA VAL A 165 -2.89 -4.42 -12.80
C VAL A 165 -2.11 -5.10 -11.69
N ILE A 166 -0.97 -4.52 -11.31
CA ILE A 166 -0.19 -4.93 -10.15
C ILE A 166 -0.76 -4.22 -8.91
N LEU A 167 -1.14 -5.00 -7.91
CA LEU A 167 -1.49 -4.55 -6.57
C LEU A 167 -0.27 -4.78 -5.67
N TYR A 168 0.51 -3.72 -5.47
CA TYR A 168 1.81 -3.77 -4.81
C TYR A 168 1.71 -3.37 -3.35
N ASP A 169 1.78 -4.35 -2.44
CA ASP A 169 1.75 -4.11 -1.00
C ASP A 169 3.17 -3.86 -0.46
N SER A 170 3.41 -2.63 -0.04
CA SER A 170 4.69 -2.14 0.47
C SER A 170 4.61 -1.80 1.98
N ALA A 171 3.78 -2.52 2.74
CA ALA A 171 3.57 -2.25 4.17
C ALA A 171 4.85 -2.42 5.03
N TYR A 172 5.85 -3.12 4.53
CA TYR A 172 7.12 -3.38 5.20
C TYR A 172 8.30 -2.58 4.64
N GLU A 173 8.04 -1.58 3.80
CA GLU A 173 9.05 -0.74 3.14
C GLU A 173 10.09 -0.16 4.11
N ALA A 174 9.68 0.24 5.32
CA ALA A 174 10.56 0.82 6.32
C ALA A 174 11.70 -0.12 6.80
N PHE A 175 11.63 -1.41 6.48
CA PHE A 175 12.66 -2.40 6.81
C PHE A 175 13.67 -2.64 5.68
N ILE A 176 13.51 -1.98 4.55
CA ILE A 176 14.46 -2.08 3.43
C ILE A 176 15.76 -1.36 3.80
N THR A 177 16.86 -2.09 3.73
CA THR A 177 18.22 -1.58 3.96
C THR A 177 19.13 -1.79 2.77
N ASP A 178 18.76 -2.67 1.84
CA ASP A 178 19.51 -2.96 0.62
C ASP A 178 19.24 -1.87 -0.44
N PRO A 179 20.29 -1.19 -0.97
CA PRO A 179 20.14 -0.14 -1.96
C PRO A 179 19.57 -0.62 -3.31
N ASP A 180 19.68 -1.92 -3.62
CA ASP A 180 19.14 -2.49 -4.86
C ASP A 180 17.64 -2.77 -4.78
N VAL A 181 17.06 -2.79 -3.58
CA VAL A 181 15.64 -2.97 -3.33
C VAL A 181 14.94 -1.61 -3.38
N PRO A 182 13.92 -1.41 -4.23
CA PRO A 182 13.20 -0.15 -4.30
C PRO A 182 12.28 0.02 -3.09
N HIS A 183 12.14 1.26 -2.62
CA HIS A 183 11.18 1.63 -1.60
C HIS A 183 9.77 1.86 -2.15
N SER A 184 9.63 2.00 -3.45
CA SER A 184 8.36 2.12 -4.16
C SER A 184 8.43 1.39 -5.49
N ILE A 185 7.33 0.76 -5.91
CA ILE A 185 7.22 0.16 -7.23
C ILE A 185 7.42 1.22 -8.34
N TYR A 186 7.11 2.48 -8.06
CA TYR A 186 7.23 3.58 -9.01
C TYR A 186 8.68 4.02 -9.27
N GLU A 187 9.67 3.44 -8.61
CA GLU A 187 11.08 3.52 -9.01
C GLU A 187 11.38 2.68 -10.26
N ILE A 188 10.44 1.79 -10.65
CA ILE A 188 10.55 1.00 -11.89
C ILE A 188 9.85 1.77 -13.01
N GLU A 189 10.59 1.96 -14.11
CA GLU A 189 10.06 2.67 -15.28
C GLU A 189 8.78 2.02 -15.80
N GLY A 190 7.75 2.87 -16.01
CA GLY A 190 6.44 2.44 -16.48
C GLY A 190 5.52 1.83 -15.43
N ALA A 191 5.94 1.68 -14.18
CA ALA A 191 5.10 1.12 -13.14
C ALA A 191 3.85 1.95 -12.84
N LYS A 192 3.89 3.27 -13.02
CA LYS A 192 2.70 4.14 -12.85
C LYS A 192 1.57 3.83 -13.82
N GLU A 193 1.88 3.21 -14.95
CA GLU A 193 0.87 2.82 -15.94
C GLU A 193 0.16 1.51 -15.59
N VAL A 194 0.70 0.71 -14.64
CA VAL A 194 0.22 -0.66 -14.38
C VAL A 194 0.07 -1.01 -12.91
N ALA A 195 0.48 -0.16 -11.96
CA ALA A 195 0.52 -0.52 -10.55
C ALA A 195 -0.24 0.43 -9.63
N ILE A 196 -0.94 -0.14 -8.66
CA ILE A 196 -1.47 0.51 -7.46
C ILE A 196 -0.56 0.13 -6.30
N GLU A 197 -0.11 1.12 -5.50
CA GLU A 197 0.75 0.87 -4.33
C GLU A 197 -0.01 1.08 -3.03
N PHE A 198 0.11 0.13 -2.10
CA PHE A 198 -0.41 0.22 -0.75
C PHE A 198 0.73 0.46 0.23
N ARG A 199 0.56 1.47 1.09
CA ARG A 199 1.54 1.87 2.11
C ARG A 199 0.88 1.90 3.48
N SER A 200 1.65 1.72 4.55
CA SER A 200 1.09 1.64 5.89
C SER A 200 1.99 2.28 6.95
N PHE A 201 1.39 3.10 7.82
CA PHE A 201 2.06 3.60 9.02
C PHE A 201 2.14 2.55 10.15
N SER A 202 1.44 1.41 10.00
CA SER A 202 1.38 0.36 11.03
C SER A 202 2.76 -0.16 11.42
N LYS A 203 3.64 -0.41 10.44
CA LYS A 203 4.99 -0.97 10.66
C LYS A 203 6.03 0.14 10.74
N THR A 204 5.91 1.16 9.93
CA THR A 204 6.80 2.31 9.88
C THR A 204 6.78 3.11 11.19
N ALA A 205 5.60 3.41 11.72
CA ALA A 205 5.43 4.34 12.84
C ALA A 205 4.71 3.77 14.07
N GLY A 206 4.42 2.47 14.09
CA GLY A 206 3.71 1.83 15.21
C GLY A 206 2.20 2.08 15.24
N PHE A 207 1.59 2.44 14.11
CA PHE A 207 0.16 2.77 13.99
C PHE A 207 -0.76 1.54 13.90
N THR A 208 -0.36 0.40 14.45
CA THR A 208 -1.17 -0.82 14.43
C THR A 208 -2.53 -0.65 15.10
N GLY A 209 -2.61 0.15 16.18
CA GLY A 209 -3.83 0.44 16.93
C GLY A 209 -4.50 1.77 16.55
N THR A 210 -3.76 2.73 16.02
CA THR A 210 -4.28 4.06 15.63
C THR A 210 -4.88 4.09 14.24
N ARG A 211 -4.53 3.12 13.40
CA ARG A 211 -5.10 2.90 12.05
C ARG A 211 -4.86 4.05 11.07
N CYS A 212 -3.75 4.00 10.33
CA CYS A 212 -3.49 4.89 9.20
C CYS A 212 -2.64 4.21 8.14
N ALA A 213 -3.02 4.40 6.90
CA ALA A 213 -2.35 3.90 5.71
C ALA A 213 -2.69 4.82 4.52
N TYR A 214 -2.17 4.51 3.36
CA TYR A 214 -2.61 5.16 2.13
C TYR A 214 -2.40 4.26 0.92
N THR A 215 -3.22 4.51 -0.10
CA THR A 215 -3.13 3.89 -1.42
C THR A 215 -2.75 4.96 -2.43
N VAL A 216 -1.85 4.63 -3.36
CA VAL A 216 -1.52 5.47 -4.51
C VAL A 216 -2.10 4.86 -5.77
N VAL A 217 -2.94 5.62 -6.46
CA VAL A 217 -3.53 5.23 -7.75
C VAL A 217 -3.16 6.30 -8.78
N PRO A 218 -2.13 6.06 -9.61
CA PRO A 218 -1.67 7.03 -10.59
C PRO A 218 -2.73 7.35 -11.66
N HIS A 219 -2.75 8.59 -12.14
CA HIS A 219 -3.61 9.00 -13.25
C HIS A 219 -3.22 8.33 -14.58
N GLU A 220 -1.96 7.90 -14.70
CA GLU A 220 -1.46 7.15 -15.86
C GLU A 220 -2.02 5.72 -15.93
N LEU A 221 -2.51 5.18 -14.81
CA LEU A 221 -3.06 3.82 -14.75
C LEU A 221 -4.44 3.76 -15.38
N LYS A 222 -4.50 3.18 -16.58
CA LYS A 222 -5.75 3.00 -17.35
C LYS A 222 -5.87 1.56 -17.83
N VAL A 223 -7.06 1.03 -17.76
CA VAL A 223 -7.40 -0.28 -18.32
C VAL A 223 -8.59 -0.07 -19.27
N ASP A 224 -8.48 -0.53 -20.52
CA ASP A 224 -9.49 -0.30 -21.57
C ASP A 224 -9.90 1.19 -21.72
N GLY A 225 -8.94 2.10 -21.54
CA GLY A 225 -9.16 3.54 -21.59
C GLY A 225 -9.83 4.15 -20.35
N VAL A 226 -10.15 3.35 -19.33
CA VAL A 226 -10.75 3.81 -18.07
C VAL A 226 -9.64 4.08 -17.05
N GLU A 227 -9.62 5.29 -16.51
CA GLU A 227 -8.70 5.71 -15.46
C GLU A 227 -9.13 5.12 -14.10
N LEU A 228 -8.25 4.31 -13.48
CA LEU A 228 -8.59 3.63 -12.23
C LEU A 228 -8.61 4.58 -11.02
N ASN A 229 -7.88 5.69 -11.08
CA ASN A 229 -7.94 6.73 -10.03
C ASN A 229 -9.38 7.21 -9.80
N GLY A 230 -10.09 7.56 -10.86
CA GLY A 230 -11.48 8.00 -10.77
C GLY A 230 -12.42 6.94 -10.19
N LEU A 231 -12.21 5.66 -10.52
CA LEU A 231 -13.00 4.56 -9.97
C LEU A 231 -12.73 4.40 -8.46
N TRP A 232 -11.46 4.41 -8.06
CA TRP A 232 -11.09 4.30 -6.65
C TRP A 232 -11.59 5.50 -5.84
N ASN A 233 -11.44 6.71 -6.36
CA ASN A 233 -11.97 7.92 -5.74
C ASN A 233 -13.48 7.80 -5.50
N ARG A 234 -14.24 7.37 -6.50
CA ARG A 234 -15.68 7.17 -6.35
C ARG A 234 -16.02 6.11 -5.31
N ARG A 235 -15.29 4.99 -5.29
CA ARG A 235 -15.45 3.95 -4.27
C ARG A 235 -15.23 4.51 -2.87
N GLN A 236 -14.13 5.24 -2.65
CA GLN A 236 -13.79 5.83 -1.36
C GLN A 236 -14.86 6.83 -0.91
N CYS A 237 -15.23 7.78 -1.74
CA CYS A 237 -16.28 8.74 -1.42
C CYS A 237 -17.68 8.13 -1.20
N THR A 238 -17.90 6.89 -1.65
CA THR A 238 -19.19 6.20 -1.46
C THR A 238 -19.24 5.36 -0.20
N LYS A 239 -18.13 4.73 0.19
CA LYS A 239 -18.10 3.71 1.26
C LYS A 239 -17.19 4.06 2.43
N PHE A 240 -16.55 5.23 2.43
CA PHE A 240 -15.58 5.63 3.44
C PHE A 240 -15.64 7.14 3.71
N ASN A 241 -15.62 7.55 4.97
CA ASN A 241 -15.71 8.95 5.39
C ASN A 241 -14.36 9.56 5.82
N GLY A 242 -13.26 8.91 5.50
CA GLY A 242 -11.93 9.39 5.86
C GLY A 242 -11.44 8.93 7.23
N VAL A 243 -10.14 9.04 7.42
CA VAL A 243 -9.46 8.79 8.69
C VAL A 243 -9.69 10.00 9.64
N PRO A 244 -9.88 9.79 10.94
CA PRO A 244 -10.04 10.90 11.89
C PRO A 244 -8.93 11.95 11.78
N TYR A 245 -9.31 13.22 11.91
CA TYR A 245 -8.38 14.37 11.89
C TYR A 245 -7.17 14.18 12.80
N VAL A 246 -7.40 13.77 14.04
CA VAL A 246 -6.36 13.53 15.06
C VAL A 246 -5.31 12.52 14.58
N ILE A 247 -5.76 11.46 13.91
CA ILE A 247 -4.87 10.40 13.39
C ILE A 247 -4.08 10.90 12.17
N GLN A 248 -4.69 11.71 11.31
CA GLN A 248 -3.96 12.29 10.18
C GLN A 248 -2.90 13.30 10.63
N ARG A 249 -3.15 14.11 11.68
CA ARG A 249 -2.13 14.96 12.30
C ARG A 249 -0.99 14.16 12.94
N ALA A 250 -1.34 13.03 13.58
CA ALA A 250 -0.34 12.09 14.09
C ALA A 250 0.53 11.50 12.97
N ALA A 251 -0.09 11.13 11.83
CA ALA A 251 0.62 10.61 10.67
C ALA A 251 1.52 11.66 10.01
N GLU A 252 1.08 12.92 9.91
CA GLU A 252 1.92 14.03 9.44
C GLU A 252 3.19 14.19 10.29
N ALA A 253 3.06 14.06 11.61
CA ALA A 253 4.18 14.18 12.54
C ALA A 253 5.25 13.09 12.37
N VAL A 254 4.93 11.95 11.73
CA VAL A 254 5.90 10.90 11.40
C VAL A 254 7.01 11.41 10.48
N TYR A 255 6.70 12.39 9.65
CA TYR A 255 7.63 12.98 8.68
C TYR A 255 8.48 14.13 9.24
N THR A 256 8.44 14.35 10.55
CA THR A 256 9.30 15.37 11.22
C THR A 256 10.67 14.80 11.56
N ASP A 257 11.69 15.67 11.62
CA ASP A 257 13.07 15.29 11.96
C ASP A 257 13.16 14.62 13.33
N ALA A 258 12.30 15.02 14.29
CA ALA A 258 12.24 14.43 15.61
C ALA A 258 11.90 12.92 15.57
N VAL A 259 11.07 12.49 14.64
CA VAL A 259 10.70 11.06 14.46
C VAL A 259 11.79 10.31 13.72
N SER A 260 12.37 10.89 12.68
CA SER A 260 13.50 10.32 11.93
C SER A 260 14.66 9.96 12.86
N TYR A 261 15.01 10.88 13.79
CA TYR A 261 16.06 10.64 14.78
C TYR A 261 15.72 9.48 15.75
N THR A 262 14.48 9.38 16.19
CA THR A 262 14.02 8.32 17.09
C THR A 262 14.05 6.96 16.42
N HIS A 263 13.73 6.88 15.12
CA HIS A 263 13.81 5.64 14.35
C HIS A 263 15.23 5.17 14.14
N LEU A 264 16.18 6.05 13.81
CA LEU A 264 17.60 5.74 13.68
C LEU A 264 18.16 5.11 14.96
N ARG A 265 17.91 5.72 16.15
CA ARG A 265 18.34 5.19 17.43
C ARG A 265 17.76 3.82 17.79
N ALA A 266 16.51 3.55 17.40
CA ALA A 266 15.88 2.25 17.68
C ALA A 266 16.44 1.13 16.79
N HIS A 267 17.02 1.44 15.63
CA HIS A 267 17.74 0.49 14.80
C HIS A 267 19.15 0.20 15.34
N GLU A 268 19.85 1.20 15.87
CA GLU A 268 21.16 1.03 16.52
C GLU A 268 21.09 0.11 17.74
N THR A 269 20.04 0.25 18.58
CA THR A 269 19.86 -0.58 19.78
C THR A 269 19.40 -2.01 19.50
N SER A 270 18.85 -2.32 18.33
CA SER A 270 18.45 -3.70 17.97
C SER A 270 19.56 -4.50 17.29
N GLN A 271 20.66 -3.86 16.92
CA GLN A 271 21.87 -4.55 16.43
C GLN A 271 22.83 -4.96 17.57
N ASP A 272 22.61 -4.45 18.78
CA ASP A 272 23.43 -4.74 19.98
C ASP A 272 22.82 -5.83 20.88
N LEU A 273 21.75 -6.51 20.45
CA LEU A 273 21.12 -7.66 21.12
C LEU A 273 21.12 -8.89 20.23
#